data_188c8991309a22a5fa188f2e640da324
#
_entry.id   188c8991309a22a5fa188f2e640da324
#
_cell.length_a   1.000
_cell.length_b   1.000
_cell.length_c   1.000
_cell.angle_alpha   90.00
_cell.angle_beta   90.00
_cell.angle_gamma   90.00
#
_symmetry.space_group_name_H-M   'P 1'
#
loop_
_entity.id
_entity.type
_entity.pdbx_description
1 polymer ?
#
loop_
_entity_poly.entity_id
_entity_poly.type
_entity_poly.pdbx_seq_one_letter_code
_entity_poly.pdbx_strand_id
1 'polypeptide(L)' 'MPIRYKVVETSSVTDAELEEILNEWTAQGWSLEGIHFAMRDASKRPSMAFVTFTREGPVSEDG' A
#
# COMPACT_ATOMS: atom_id res chain seq x y z
N MET A 1 8.96 5.50 -19.27
CA MET A 1 9.40 5.73 -17.89
C MET A 1 9.17 4.51 -17.04
N PRO A 2 10.13 4.16 -16.23
CA PRO A 2 9.94 3.00 -15.38
C PRO A 2 8.91 3.28 -14.30
N ILE A 3 8.24 2.22 -13.92
CA ILE A 3 7.26 2.31 -12.86
C ILE A 3 7.86 1.73 -11.60
N ARG A 4 7.74 2.44 -10.52
CA ARG A 4 8.23 2.00 -9.23
C ARG A 4 7.06 1.55 -8.38
N TYR A 5 7.30 0.55 -7.57
CA TYR A 5 6.27 0.00 -6.71
C TYR A 5 6.66 0.19 -5.25
N LYS A 6 5.64 0.41 -4.44
CA LYS A 6 5.83 0.47 -3.00
C LYS A 6 4.73 -0.34 -2.35
N VAL A 7 5.14 -1.23 -1.45
CA VAL A 7 4.17 -2.08 -0.75
C VAL A 7 4.24 -1.73 0.73
N VAL A 8 3.09 -1.39 1.28
CA VAL A 8 2.99 -1.05 2.70
C VAL A 8 2.13 -2.13 3.36
N GLU A 9 2.70 -2.83 4.32
CA GLU A 9 1.93 -3.87 5.00
C GLU A 9 1.47 -3.35 6.37
N THR A 10 0.30 -3.79 6.79
CA THR A 10 -0.21 -3.42 8.10
C THR A 10 -0.98 -4.58 8.68
N SER A 11 -0.83 -4.77 9.99
CA SER A 11 -1.61 -5.77 10.70
C SER A 11 -2.83 -5.14 11.34
N SER A 12 -2.98 -3.85 11.23
CA SER A 12 -4.14 -3.14 11.76
C SER A 12 -5.08 -2.85 10.61
N VAL A 13 -5.96 -3.80 10.29
CA VAL A 13 -6.78 -3.69 9.11
C VAL A 13 -8.10 -3.04 9.48
N THR A 14 -8.07 -1.74 9.54
CA THR A 14 -9.26 -0.93 9.80
C THR A 14 -9.31 0.16 8.76
N ASP A 15 -10.49 0.73 8.59
CA ASP A 15 -10.63 1.81 7.61
C ASP A 15 -9.79 3.02 8.02
N ALA A 16 -9.69 3.30 9.31
CA ALA A 16 -8.89 4.43 9.75
C ALA A 16 -7.42 4.24 9.43
N GLU A 17 -6.90 3.05 9.64
CA GLU A 17 -5.51 2.77 9.34
C GLU A 17 -5.25 2.80 7.85
N LEU A 18 -6.15 2.22 7.07
CA LEU A 18 -5.98 2.22 5.63
C LEU A 18 -6.06 3.62 5.06
N GLU A 19 -6.97 4.43 5.59
CA GLU A 19 -7.06 5.81 5.14
C GLU A 19 -5.77 6.56 5.42
N GLU A 20 -5.20 6.33 6.57
CA GLU A 20 -3.97 7.01 6.93
C GLU A 20 -2.85 6.63 5.97
N ILE A 21 -2.74 5.35 5.65
CA ILE A 21 -1.73 4.88 4.72
C ILE A 21 -1.95 5.49 3.34
N LEU A 22 -3.19 5.48 2.87
CA LEU A 22 -3.50 6.02 1.56
C LEU A 22 -3.17 7.50 1.48
N ASN A 23 -3.58 8.24 2.50
CA ASN A 23 -3.35 9.68 2.48
C ASN A 23 -1.88 10.02 2.57
N GLU A 24 -1.15 9.27 3.36
CA GLU A 24 0.27 9.53 3.53
C GLU A 24 1.04 9.37 2.23
N TRP A 25 0.81 8.26 1.55
CA TRP A 25 1.63 7.95 0.37
C TRP A 25 1.15 8.67 -0.88
N THR A 26 -0.16 8.87 -1.03
CA THR A 26 -0.63 9.64 -2.18
C THR A 26 -0.19 11.09 -2.08
N ALA A 27 -0.05 11.60 -0.87
CA ALA A 27 0.45 12.97 -0.71
C ALA A 27 1.90 13.10 -1.17
N GLN A 28 2.61 11.99 -1.27
CA GLN A 28 3.99 11.99 -1.73
C GLN A 28 4.11 11.64 -3.20
N GLY A 29 3.00 11.61 -3.92
CA GLY A 29 3.04 11.38 -5.35
C GLY A 29 2.82 9.94 -5.77
N TRP A 30 2.48 9.06 -4.83
CA TRP A 30 2.20 7.67 -5.16
C TRP A 30 0.74 7.51 -5.52
N SER A 31 0.47 6.58 -6.42
CA SER A 31 -0.89 6.25 -6.81
C SER A 31 -1.24 4.87 -6.30
N LEU A 32 -2.47 4.70 -5.87
CA LEU A 32 -2.90 3.41 -5.37
C LEU A 32 -3.05 2.43 -6.51
N GLU A 33 -2.41 1.29 -6.38
CA GLU A 33 -2.54 0.23 -7.35
C GLU A 33 -3.59 -0.77 -6.89
N GLY A 34 -3.53 -1.17 -5.64
CA GLY A 34 -4.48 -2.12 -5.12
C GLY A 34 -4.20 -2.47 -3.68
N ILE A 35 -5.15 -3.16 -3.06
CA ILE A 35 -5.01 -3.61 -1.69
C ILE A 35 -5.30 -5.10 -1.66
N HIS A 36 -4.40 -5.86 -1.06
CA HIS A 36 -4.57 -7.29 -0.93
C HIS A 36 -4.65 -7.64 0.55
N PHE A 37 -5.53 -8.57 0.87
CA PHE A 37 -5.73 -8.94 2.25
C PHE A 37 -5.28 -10.37 2.47
N ALA A 38 -4.64 -10.61 3.61
CA ALA A 38 -4.28 -11.95 4.03
C ALA A 38 -5.21 -12.35 5.16
N MET A 39 -5.80 -13.52 5.06
CA MET A 39 -6.76 -13.98 6.03
C MET A 39 -6.26 -15.24 6.70
N ARG A 40 -6.59 -15.39 7.97
CA ARG A 40 -6.30 -16.63 8.64
C ARG A 40 -7.44 -17.60 8.39
N ASP A 41 -7.15 -18.87 8.62
CA ASP A 41 -8.08 -19.92 8.24
C ASP A 41 -9.50 -19.68 8.67
N ALA A 42 -9.81 -19.73 9.87
CA ALA A 42 -11.20 -19.65 10.31
C ALA A 42 -11.63 -18.22 10.62
N SER A 43 -10.81 -17.27 10.27
CA SER A 43 -11.09 -15.89 10.60
C SER A 43 -12.00 -15.26 9.58
N LYS A 44 -12.88 -14.41 10.04
CA LYS A 44 -13.73 -13.65 9.16
C LYS A 44 -13.17 -12.28 8.85
N ARG A 45 -12.08 -11.93 9.48
CA ARG A 45 -11.44 -10.65 9.27
C ARG A 45 -10.03 -10.86 8.77
N PRO A 46 -9.56 -10.00 7.88
CA PRO A 46 -8.18 -10.14 7.42
C PRO A 46 -7.22 -9.89 8.55
N SER A 47 -6.14 -10.65 8.57
CA SER A 47 -5.11 -10.47 9.58
C SER A 47 -4.08 -9.43 9.15
N MET A 48 -3.92 -9.23 7.87
CA MET A 48 -2.98 -8.26 7.35
C MET A 48 -3.48 -7.70 6.04
N ALA A 49 -3.00 -6.51 5.70
CA ALA A 49 -3.28 -5.92 4.40
C ALA A 49 -1.97 -5.45 3.79
N PHE A 50 -1.88 -5.60 2.49
CA PHE A 50 -0.74 -5.12 1.72
C PHE A 50 -1.25 -4.10 0.72
N VAL A 51 -0.86 -2.85 0.91
CA VAL A 51 -1.31 -1.76 0.08
C VAL A 51 -0.22 -1.46 -0.93
N THR A 52 -0.53 -1.60 -2.19
CA THR A 52 0.47 -1.44 -3.25
C THR A 52 0.26 -0.12 -3.95
N PHE A 53 1.33 0.61 -4.08
CA PHE A 53 1.33 1.90 -4.77
C PHE A 53 2.29 1.85 -5.94
N THR A 54 2.03 2.68 -6.94
CA THR A 54 2.93 2.82 -8.07
C THR A 54 3.27 4.29 -8.26
N ARG A 55 4.38 4.53 -8.92
CA ARG A 55 4.81 5.87 -9.18
C ARG A 55 5.72 5.85 -10.39
N GLU A 56 5.46 6.76 -11.30
CA GLU A 56 6.27 6.90 -12.49
C GLU A 56 7.33 7.96 -12.24
N GLY A 57 8.51 7.74 -12.74
CA GLY A 57 9.51 8.77 -12.58
C GLY A 57 10.89 8.26 -12.84
N PRO A 58 11.87 9.15 -12.70
CA PRO A 58 13.26 8.75 -12.90
C PRO A 58 13.67 7.71 -11.91
N VAL A 59 14.44 6.79 -12.39
CA VAL A 59 14.88 5.73 -11.54
C VAL A 59 15.85 6.21 -10.51
N SER A 60 16.60 7.11 -10.90
CA SER A 60 17.61 7.45 -10.07
C SER A 60 17.36 8.26 -8.97
N GLU A 61 17.15 8.41 -8.97
CA GLU A 61 17.41 9.02 -8.10
C GLU A 61 17.88 8.75 -7.14
N ASP A 62 17.87 8.59 -6.97
CA ASP A 62 18.41 8.36 -6.05
C ASP A 62 18.84 7.55 -5.77
N GLY A 63 18.66 7.52 -6.43
CA GLY A 63 19.37 6.61 -6.10
C GLY A 63 19.28 6.27 -5.44
#